data_dbe5ba509d4a158c5dcf939f43bc25d6
#
_entry.id   dbe5ba509d4a158c5dcf939f43bc25d6
#
_cell.length_a   1.000
_cell.length_b   1.000
_cell.length_c   1.000
_cell.angle_alpha   90.00
_cell.angle_beta   90.00
_cell.angle_gamma   90.00
#
_symmetry.space_group_name_H-M   'P 1'
#
loop_
_entity.id
_entity.type
_entity.pdbx_description
1 polymer ?
#
loop_
_entity_poly.entity_id
_entity_poly.type
_entity_poly.pdbx_seq_one_letter_code
_entity_poly.pdbx_strand_id
1 'polypeptide(L)'
;MKMRFEKLNYPSNLLEGKTIVISGAGSGIGRQIARTFAEFGADLILLSKSIEKLESIYEEINQITSGSVIIQPINFKTADEKNYQKIVEAIKEEYSQIDGLVNNAGILGEKKPLEQYSYSVWRD
;
A
#
# COMPACT_ATOMS: atom_id res chain seq x y z
N MET A 1 21.23 -2.52 6.64
CA MET A 1 21.32 -1.49 7.70
C MET A 1 20.18 -1.65 8.67
N LYS A 2 20.50 -1.72 9.92
CA LYS A 2 19.46 -1.80 10.93
C LYS A 2 18.77 -0.46 11.08
N MET A 3 17.47 -0.48 11.11
CA MET A 3 16.68 0.73 11.24
C MET A 3 16.76 1.26 12.67
N ARG A 4 16.81 2.58 12.79
CA ARG A 4 16.89 3.22 14.10
C ARG A 4 15.69 2.93 14.99
N PHE A 5 14.52 2.72 14.41
CA PHE A 5 13.33 2.50 15.21
C PHE A 5 13.37 1.20 16.00
N GLU A 6 14.25 0.25 15.66
CA GLU A 6 14.48 -0.93 16.48
C GLU A 6 14.93 -0.56 17.88
N LYS A 7 15.61 0.58 18.01
CA LYS A 7 16.10 1.07 19.29
C LYS A 7 15.07 1.88 20.06
N LEU A 8 13.93 2.20 19.43
CA LEU A 8 12.89 3.04 20.02
C LEU A 8 11.84 2.25 20.79
N ASN A 9 11.99 0.91 20.85
CA ASN A 9 11.10 0.04 21.62
C ASN A 9 9.62 0.21 21.32
N TYR A 10 9.26 0.34 20.03
CA TYR A 10 7.86 0.36 19.65
C TYR A 10 7.21 -1.00 19.94
N PRO A 11 5.95 -1.00 20.41
CA PRO A 11 5.22 -2.27 20.57
C PRO A 11 5.12 -3.03 19.26
N SER A 12 5.25 -4.34 19.33
CA SER A 12 5.16 -5.20 18.14
C SER A 12 3.78 -5.15 17.49
N ASN A 13 2.76 -4.73 18.22
CA ASN A 13 1.38 -4.62 17.73
C ASN A 13 0.95 -3.17 17.51
N LEU A 14 1.90 -2.27 17.26
CA LEU A 14 1.63 -0.84 17.12
C LEU A 14 0.53 -0.52 16.12
N LEU A 15 0.46 -1.27 15.02
CA LEU A 15 -0.51 -1.05 13.95
C LEU A 15 -1.65 -2.07 13.93
N GLU A 16 -1.79 -2.87 14.97
CA GLU A 16 -2.87 -3.84 15.06
C GLU A 16 -4.23 -3.14 14.96
N GLY A 17 -5.08 -3.66 14.11
CA GLY A 17 -6.39 -3.06 13.84
C GLY A 17 -6.38 -1.87 12.90
N LYS A 18 -5.21 -1.47 12.41
CA LYS A 18 -5.10 -0.38 11.44
C LYS A 18 -5.07 -0.95 10.02
N THR A 19 -5.85 -0.36 9.14
CA THR A 19 -5.92 -0.75 7.73
C THR A 19 -5.18 0.28 6.89
N ILE A 20 -4.15 -0.17 6.17
CA ILE A 20 -3.27 0.72 5.42
C ILE A 20 -3.20 0.25 3.97
N VAL A 21 -3.43 1.18 3.05
CA VAL A 21 -3.30 0.96 1.61
C VAL A 21 -1.92 1.41 1.16
N ILE A 22 -1.21 0.55 0.44
CA ILE A 22 0.12 0.89 -0.08
C ILE A 22 0.11 0.69 -1.59
N SER A 23 0.33 1.76 -2.33
CA SER A 23 0.52 1.68 -3.78
C SER A 23 2.00 1.47 -4.09
N GLY A 24 2.30 0.81 -5.20
CA GLY A 24 3.68 0.50 -5.57
C GLY A 24 4.34 -0.48 -4.61
N ALA A 25 3.55 -1.38 -4.03
CA ALA A 25 4.03 -2.29 -2.98
C ALA A 25 4.91 -3.44 -3.50
N GLY A 26 4.90 -3.68 -4.79
CA GLY A 26 5.55 -4.86 -5.37
C GLY A 26 7.07 -4.84 -5.35
N SER A 27 7.71 -3.69 -5.18
CA SER A 27 9.16 -3.59 -5.20
C SER A 27 9.66 -2.34 -4.49
N GLY A 28 10.96 -2.29 -4.22
CA GLY A 28 11.64 -1.12 -3.69
C GLY A 28 11.13 -0.65 -2.33
N ILE A 29 10.96 0.64 -2.21
CA ILE A 29 10.54 1.28 -0.96
C ILE A 29 9.16 0.82 -0.53
N GLY A 30 8.21 0.70 -1.46
CA GLY A 30 6.86 0.24 -1.15
C GLY A 30 6.83 -1.16 -0.55
N ARG A 31 7.65 -2.06 -1.08
CA ARG A 31 7.78 -3.41 -0.55
C ARG A 31 8.34 -3.41 0.87
N GLN A 32 9.36 -2.60 1.12
CA GLN A 32 9.95 -2.48 2.45
C GLN A 32 8.98 -1.89 3.47
N ILE A 33 8.21 -0.89 3.06
CA ILE A 33 7.17 -0.30 3.92
C ILE A 33 6.12 -1.35 4.27
N ALA A 34 5.68 -2.12 3.28
CA ALA A 34 4.69 -3.18 3.50
C ALA A 34 5.20 -4.21 4.52
N ARG A 35 6.44 -4.63 4.40
CA ARG A 35 7.05 -5.57 5.35
C ARG A 35 7.08 -4.99 6.76
N THR A 36 7.51 -3.75 6.88
CA THR A 36 7.61 -3.09 8.18
C THR A 36 6.24 -2.97 8.84
N PHE A 37 5.25 -2.52 8.09
CA PHE A 37 3.89 -2.38 8.64
C PHE A 37 3.29 -3.73 9.02
N ALA A 38 3.57 -4.77 8.24
CA ALA A 38 3.14 -6.12 8.56
C ALA A 38 3.74 -6.60 9.88
N GLU A 39 4.99 -6.30 10.13
CA GLU A 39 5.64 -6.64 11.38
C GLU A 39 4.97 -6.00 12.59
N PHE A 40 4.35 -4.82 12.40
CA PHE A 40 3.61 -4.15 13.47
C PHE A 40 2.13 -4.51 13.53
N GLY A 41 1.71 -5.51 12.74
CA GLY A 41 0.36 -6.06 12.84
C GLY A 41 -0.71 -5.39 11.98
N ALA A 42 -0.33 -4.51 11.06
CA ALA A 42 -1.30 -3.83 10.21
C ALA A 42 -2.05 -4.79 9.28
N ASP A 43 -3.29 -4.44 8.98
CA ASP A 43 -4.00 -5.00 7.84
C ASP A 43 -3.59 -4.21 6.60
N LEU A 44 -3.16 -4.90 5.56
CA LEU A 44 -2.57 -4.26 4.40
C LEU A 44 -3.37 -4.53 3.13
N ILE A 45 -3.50 -3.49 2.32
CA ILE A 45 -4.05 -3.57 0.97
C ILE A 45 -2.95 -3.11 0.04
N LEU A 46 -2.42 -4.03 -0.76
CA LEU A 46 -1.26 -3.79 -1.59
C LEU A 46 -1.67 -3.63 -3.05
N LEU A 47 -1.30 -2.50 -3.62
CA LEU A 47 -1.63 -2.16 -5.00
C LEU A 47 -0.36 -2.09 -5.84
N SER A 48 -0.38 -2.73 -7.01
CA SER A 48 0.70 -2.67 -7.98
C SER A 48 0.17 -3.14 -9.33
N LYS A 49 0.82 -2.77 -10.41
CA LYS A 49 0.43 -3.26 -11.73
C LYS A 49 0.88 -4.69 -12.00
N SER A 50 1.87 -5.20 -11.26
CA SER A 50 2.41 -6.55 -11.45
C SER A 50 1.84 -7.51 -10.43
N ILE A 51 0.98 -8.43 -10.89
CA ILE A 51 0.42 -9.46 -10.03
C ILE A 51 1.52 -10.41 -9.50
N GLU A 52 2.54 -10.68 -10.29
CA GLU A 52 3.63 -11.56 -9.87
C GLU A 52 4.40 -10.98 -8.69
N LYS A 53 4.67 -9.67 -8.73
CA LYS A 53 5.34 -9.00 -7.62
C LYS A 53 4.45 -8.96 -6.37
N LEU A 54 3.15 -8.73 -6.57
CA LEU A 54 2.20 -8.74 -5.46
C LEU A 54 2.11 -10.11 -4.81
N GLU A 55 2.08 -11.18 -5.60
CA GLU A 55 2.06 -12.53 -5.08
C GLU A 55 3.33 -12.84 -4.29
N SER A 56 4.48 -12.40 -4.78
CA SER A 56 5.75 -12.59 -4.09
C SER A 56 5.76 -11.90 -2.73
N ILE A 57 5.33 -10.65 -2.67
CA ILE A 57 5.30 -9.92 -1.39
C ILE A 57 4.20 -10.46 -0.47
N TYR A 58 3.09 -10.91 -1.02
CA TYR A 58 2.03 -11.54 -0.26
C TYR A 58 2.52 -12.76 0.50
N GLU A 59 3.22 -13.66 -0.17
CA GLU A 59 3.78 -14.85 0.46
C GLU A 59 4.74 -14.51 1.59
N GLU A 60 5.60 -13.52 1.35
CA GLU A 60 6.56 -13.07 2.34
C GLU A 60 5.88 -12.46 3.57
N ILE A 61 4.94 -11.55 3.35
CA ILE A 61 4.28 -10.84 4.43
C ILE A 61 3.33 -11.74 5.21
N ASN A 62 2.63 -12.63 4.52
CA ASN A 62 1.64 -13.50 5.15
C ASN A 62 2.24 -14.40 6.23
N GLN A 63 3.53 -14.63 6.18
CA GLN A 63 4.25 -15.42 7.17
C GLN A 63 4.60 -14.62 8.42
N ILE A 64 4.64 -13.30 8.34
CA ILE A 64 5.12 -12.46 9.43
C ILE A 64 4.03 -11.59 10.06
N THR A 65 2.92 -11.37 9.38
CA THR A 65 1.86 -10.52 9.91
C THR A 65 0.83 -11.32 10.70
N SER A 66 0.30 -10.70 11.75
CA SER A 66 -0.89 -11.19 12.45
C SER A 66 -2.17 -10.61 11.85
N GLY A 67 -2.05 -9.61 10.98
CA GLY A 67 -3.17 -9.00 10.30
C GLY A 67 -3.51 -9.70 8.99
N SER A 68 -4.39 -9.10 8.21
CA SER A 68 -4.75 -9.60 6.89
C SER A 68 -4.01 -8.85 5.80
N VAL A 69 -3.84 -9.48 4.65
CA VAL A 69 -3.19 -8.88 3.49
C VAL A 69 -4.06 -9.14 2.27
N ILE A 70 -4.40 -8.09 1.56
CA ILE A 70 -5.12 -8.16 0.29
C ILE A 70 -4.21 -7.59 -0.79
N ILE A 71 -4.12 -8.27 -1.92
CA ILE A 71 -3.39 -7.78 -3.07
C ILE A 71 -4.37 -7.44 -4.19
N GLN A 72 -4.14 -6.34 -4.87
CA GLN A 72 -5.00 -5.90 -5.97
C GLN A 72 -4.13 -5.35 -7.08
N PRO A 73 -4.05 -6.05 -8.22
CA PRO A 73 -3.33 -5.51 -9.37
C PRO A 73 -4.13 -4.36 -9.99
N ILE A 74 -3.43 -3.27 -10.28
CA ILE A 74 -4.02 -2.11 -10.93
C ILE A 74 -2.94 -1.36 -11.71
N ASN A 75 -3.26 -0.98 -12.94
CA ASN A 75 -2.40 -0.12 -13.73
C ASN A 75 -2.90 1.31 -13.63
N PHE A 76 -2.20 2.14 -12.86
CA PHE A 76 -2.62 3.51 -12.60
C PHE A 76 -2.64 4.39 -13.85
N LYS A 77 -1.88 4.03 -14.90
CA LYS A 77 -1.89 4.77 -16.16
C LYS A 77 -3.20 4.60 -16.93
N THR A 78 -3.80 3.43 -16.83
CA THR A 78 -4.99 3.07 -17.62
C THR A 78 -6.25 2.95 -16.77
N ALA A 79 -6.12 2.97 -15.46
CA ALA A 79 -7.27 2.84 -14.57
C ALA A 79 -8.21 4.03 -14.69
N ASP A 80 -9.50 3.75 -14.82
CA ASP A 80 -10.53 4.78 -14.85
C ASP A 80 -11.27 4.83 -13.51
N GLU A 81 -12.25 5.71 -13.43
CA GLU A 81 -13.02 5.88 -12.22
C GLU A 81 -13.74 4.60 -11.79
N LYS A 82 -14.20 3.80 -12.74
CA LYS A 82 -14.87 2.53 -12.44
C LYS A 82 -13.92 1.55 -11.78
N ASN A 83 -12.65 1.51 -12.22
CA ASN A 83 -11.64 0.66 -11.62
C ASN A 83 -11.41 1.05 -10.16
N TYR A 84 -11.30 2.34 -9.88
CA TYR A 84 -11.12 2.83 -8.51
C TYR A 84 -12.33 2.53 -7.65
N GLN A 85 -13.54 2.70 -8.19
CA GLN A 85 -14.76 2.40 -7.45
C GLN A 85 -14.85 0.94 -7.04
N LYS A 86 -14.48 0.03 -7.94
CA LYS A 86 -14.47 -1.41 -7.64
C LYS A 86 -13.52 -1.73 -6.50
N ILE A 87 -12.34 -1.10 -6.51
CA ILE A 87 -11.35 -1.30 -5.45
C ILE A 87 -11.90 -0.77 -4.12
N VAL A 88 -12.46 0.42 -4.13
CA VAL A 88 -13.03 1.03 -2.93
C VAL A 88 -14.15 0.17 -2.35
N GLU A 89 -15.04 -0.35 -3.21
CA GLU A 89 -16.12 -1.21 -2.77
C GLU A 89 -15.60 -2.51 -2.16
N ALA A 90 -14.59 -3.13 -2.78
CA ALA A 90 -13.98 -4.33 -2.24
C ALA A 90 -13.35 -4.08 -0.88
N ILE A 91 -12.68 -2.95 -0.71
CA ILE A 91 -12.10 -2.57 0.56
C ILE A 91 -13.16 -2.35 1.63
N LYS A 92 -14.25 -1.68 1.28
CA LYS A 92 -15.35 -1.42 2.23
C LYS A 92 -16.04 -2.69 2.70
N GLU A 93 -16.09 -3.73 1.85
CA GLU A 93 -16.64 -5.01 2.25
C GLU A 93 -15.81 -5.72 3.30
N GLU A 94 -14.48 -5.58 3.24
CA GLU A 94 -13.56 -6.24 4.15
C GLU A 94 -13.24 -5.40 5.38
N TYR A 95 -13.21 -4.08 5.25
CA TYR A 95 -12.76 -3.19 6.30
C TYR A 95 -13.73 -2.03 6.50
N SER A 96 -13.93 -1.67 7.76
CA SER A 96 -14.83 -0.57 8.10
C SER A 96 -14.24 0.80 7.78
N GLN A 97 -12.91 0.91 7.73
CA GLN A 97 -12.24 2.19 7.44
C GLN A 97 -10.82 1.95 6.98
N ILE A 98 -10.25 2.97 6.35
CA ILE A 98 -8.84 3.01 5.99
C ILE A 98 -8.17 4.02 6.90
N ASP A 99 -7.13 3.58 7.63
CA ASP A 99 -6.41 4.41 8.58
C ASP A 99 -5.21 5.13 7.98
N GLY A 100 -4.69 4.61 6.88
CA GLY A 100 -3.53 5.22 6.24
C GLY A 100 -3.42 4.87 4.76
N LEU A 101 -2.76 5.75 4.03
CA LEU A 101 -2.47 5.57 2.61
C LEU A 101 -1.01 5.94 2.36
N VAL A 102 -0.25 4.99 1.84
CA VAL A 102 1.12 5.24 1.40
C VAL A 102 1.12 5.27 -0.13
N ASN A 103 1.31 6.46 -0.69
CA ASN A 103 1.32 6.65 -2.13
C ASN A 103 2.74 6.59 -2.66
N ASN A 104 3.20 5.37 -2.98
CA ASN A 104 4.54 5.12 -3.47
C ASN A 104 4.57 4.78 -4.96
N ALA A 105 3.44 4.46 -5.57
CA ALA A 105 3.37 4.20 -7.00
C ALA A 105 3.58 5.52 -7.75
N GLY A 106 4.77 5.69 -8.29
CA GLY A 106 5.08 6.90 -9.02
C GLY A 106 4.73 6.78 -10.49
N ILE A 107 3.86 7.65 -10.97
CA ILE A 107 3.81 8.00 -12.37
C ILE A 107 4.52 9.33 -12.45
N LEU A 108 5.65 9.36 -13.16
CA LEU A 108 6.33 10.60 -13.38
C LEU A 108 5.57 11.37 -14.47
N GLY A 109 4.63 12.18 -14.06
CA GLY A 109 3.90 13.05 -14.96
C GLY A 109 4.77 14.20 -15.43
N GLU A 110 4.14 15.28 -15.87
CA GLU A 110 4.89 16.47 -16.26
C GLU A 110 5.63 17.05 -15.06
N LYS A 111 6.87 17.47 -15.31
CA LYS A 111 7.65 18.16 -14.28
C LYS A 111 7.19 19.61 -14.22
N LYS A 112 6.39 19.92 -13.23
CA LYS A 112 5.86 21.28 -13.03
C LYS A 112 5.56 21.49 -11.54
N PRO A 113 5.34 22.75 -11.11
CA PRO A 113 4.99 23.02 -9.73
C PRO A 113 3.79 22.21 -9.27
N LEU A 114 3.80 21.87 -8.01
CA LEU A 114 2.81 21.00 -7.39
C LEU A 114 1.37 21.44 -7.64
N GLU A 115 1.13 22.73 -7.52
CA GLU A 115 -0.20 23.31 -7.69
C GLU A 115 -0.73 23.27 -9.12
N GLN A 116 0.13 22.93 -10.08
CA GLN A 116 -0.25 22.85 -11.48
C GLN A 116 -0.64 21.44 -11.93
N TYR A 117 -0.50 20.43 -11.05
CA TYR A 117 -0.90 19.08 -11.39
C TYR A 117 -2.41 18.95 -11.37
N SER A 118 -2.95 18.23 -12.36
CA SER A 118 -4.37 17.96 -12.40
C SER A 118 -4.74 16.94 -11.32
N TYR A 119 -6.01 16.96 -10.95
CA TYR A 119 -6.54 16.01 -9.98
C TYR A 119 -6.34 14.56 -10.41
N SER A 120 -6.49 14.27 -11.71
CA SER A 120 -6.30 12.92 -12.23
C SER A 120 -4.87 12.40 -12.01
N VAL A 121 -3.88 13.27 -12.10
CA VAL A 121 -2.49 12.89 -11.83
C VAL A 121 -2.30 12.58 -10.35
N TRP A 122 -2.91 13.38 -9.48
CA TRP A 122 -2.83 13.17 -8.04
C TRP A 122 -3.51 11.90 -7.56
N ARG A 123 -4.60 11.50 -8.22
CA ARG A 123 -5.32 10.27 -7.89
C ARG A 123 -4.49 9.04 -8.19
N ASP A 124 -3.70 9.10 -9.24
CA ASP A 124 -2.91 7.97 -9.71
C ASP A 124 -1.62 7.87 -8.92
#